data_21ad22bc435ad57e1181b0e8ad1c0eeb
#
_entry.id   21ad22bc435ad57e1181b0e8ad1c0eeb
#
_cell.length_a   1.000
_cell.length_b   1.000
_cell.length_c   1.000
_cell.angle_alpha   90.00
_cell.angle_beta   90.00
_cell.angle_gamma   90.00
#
_symmetry.space_group_name_H-M   'P 1'
#
loop_
_entity.id
_entity.type
_entity.pdbx_description
1 polymer ?
#
loop_
_entity_poly.entity_id
_entity_poly.type
_entity_poly.pdbx_seq_one_letter_code
_entity_poly.pdbx_strand_id
1 'polypeptide(L)'
;LSYPNLDIEKWNDKEMNYDTIQWYNDSIIAFYETIKHKVVEYDDDGDVKPKIAIIPAESKKEWIRVFNEYTDIQNSDEENEYMKSMLPKQKSYLPRFALLINCFNSFFDVDCKLDALTINKESILSAEKLSKYFIAMAKKIKVNSIETNEIKTIIGANKNKSTKEQFIELYKANPNLNKKEVSENLGVSIRMIYKYVNEIDKKN
;
A
#
# COMPACT_ATOMS: atom_id res chain seq x y z
N LEU A 1 4.93 1.80 -2.00
CA LEU A 1 5.70 1.88 -0.75
C LEU A 1 5.09 0.88 0.22
N SER A 2 5.85 -0.15 0.57
CA SER A 2 5.52 -1.11 1.61
C SER A 2 6.15 -0.60 2.91
N TYR A 3 5.36 -0.58 3.99
CA TYR A 3 5.85 -0.35 5.35
C TYR A 3 5.75 -1.67 6.11
N PRO A 4 6.67 -2.62 5.92
CA PRO A 4 6.71 -3.81 6.75
C PRO A 4 7.07 -3.42 8.19
N ASN A 5 6.51 -4.12 9.17
CA ASN A 5 7.09 -4.13 10.50
C ASN A 5 8.45 -4.82 10.38
N LEU A 6 9.50 -4.05 10.26
CA LEU A 6 10.85 -4.58 10.15
C LEU A 6 11.36 -4.85 11.56
N ASP A 7 11.43 -6.12 11.93
CA ASP A 7 12.54 -6.55 12.75
C ASP A 7 13.80 -6.25 11.93
N ILE A 8 14.76 -5.57 12.54
CA ILE A 8 16.01 -5.23 11.85
C ILE A 8 16.73 -6.55 11.57
N GLU A 9 16.57 -7.04 10.34
CA GLU A 9 17.30 -8.23 9.90
C GLU A 9 18.78 -7.88 9.75
N LYS A 10 19.63 -8.84 10.16
CA LYS A 10 21.07 -8.73 9.91
C LYS A 10 21.30 -8.80 8.40
N TRP A 11 22.31 -8.07 7.94
CA TRP A 11 22.76 -8.14 6.55
C TRP A 11 22.92 -9.60 6.12
N ASN A 12 22.42 -9.93 4.94
CA ASN A 12 22.50 -11.25 4.35
C ASN A 12 23.16 -11.13 2.98
N ASP A 13 24.37 -11.68 2.85
CA ASP A 13 25.13 -11.71 1.59
C ASP A 13 24.63 -12.78 0.59
N LYS A 14 23.50 -13.44 0.87
CA LYS A 14 22.92 -14.40 -0.07
C LYS A 14 22.38 -13.65 -1.29
N GLU A 15 23.00 -13.85 -2.40
CA GLU A 15 22.48 -13.43 -3.70
C GLU A 15 21.33 -14.34 -4.11
N MET A 16 20.39 -13.77 -4.88
CA MET A 16 19.35 -14.58 -5.49
C MET A 16 19.99 -15.55 -6.50
N ASN A 17 19.54 -16.81 -6.51
CA ASN A 17 20.04 -17.79 -7.46
C ASN A 17 19.86 -17.30 -8.90
N TYR A 18 20.91 -17.37 -9.70
CA TYR A 18 20.91 -16.92 -11.08
C TYR A 18 19.78 -17.57 -11.91
N ASP A 19 19.53 -18.85 -11.73
CA ASP A 19 18.46 -19.57 -12.45
C ASP A 19 17.07 -19.01 -12.09
N THR A 20 16.87 -18.60 -10.85
CA THR A 20 15.63 -17.94 -10.40
C THR A 20 15.46 -16.58 -11.05
N ILE A 21 16.54 -15.79 -11.16
CA ILE A 21 16.51 -14.49 -11.83
C ILE A 21 16.20 -14.68 -13.31
N GLN A 22 16.88 -15.63 -13.96
CA GLN A 22 16.67 -15.92 -15.36
C GLN A 22 15.24 -16.39 -15.62
N TRP A 23 14.75 -17.35 -14.84
CA TRP A 23 13.36 -17.82 -14.94
C TRP A 23 12.33 -16.69 -14.78
N TYR A 24 12.56 -15.79 -13.82
CA TYR A 24 11.67 -14.64 -13.62
C TYR A 24 11.66 -13.71 -14.84
N ASN A 25 12.84 -13.38 -15.37
CA ASN A 25 12.96 -12.51 -16.53
C ASN A 25 12.30 -13.14 -17.77
N ASP A 26 12.57 -14.42 -18.03
CA ASP A 26 11.98 -15.14 -19.14
C ASP A 26 10.46 -15.25 -19.03
N SER A 27 9.96 -15.47 -17.79
CA SER A 27 8.52 -15.51 -17.52
C SER A 27 7.84 -14.16 -17.77
N ILE A 28 8.47 -13.05 -17.39
CA ILE A 28 7.92 -11.70 -17.65
C ILE A 28 7.91 -11.39 -19.15
N ILE A 29 8.98 -11.72 -19.87
CA ILE A 29 9.04 -11.54 -21.33
C ILE A 29 7.96 -12.38 -22.02
N ALA A 30 7.88 -13.68 -21.68
CA ALA A 30 6.88 -14.57 -22.25
C ALA A 30 5.45 -14.12 -21.94
N PHE A 31 5.19 -13.66 -20.73
CA PHE A 31 3.90 -13.06 -20.35
C PHE A 31 3.57 -11.87 -21.24
N TYR A 32 4.50 -10.90 -21.35
CA TYR A 32 4.29 -9.70 -22.14
C TYR A 32 3.96 -10.05 -23.62
N GLU A 33 4.78 -10.88 -24.25
CA GLU A 33 4.57 -11.25 -25.64
C GLU A 33 3.24 -12.00 -25.84
N THR A 34 2.91 -12.93 -24.94
CA THR A 34 1.64 -13.68 -25.04
C THR A 34 0.42 -12.78 -24.87
N ILE A 35 0.43 -11.91 -23.84
CA ILE A 35 -0.72 -11.05 -23.55
C ILE A 35 -0.87 -9.93 -24.57
N LYS A 36 0.22 -9.37 -25.07
CA LYS A 36 0.20 -8.35 -26.13
C LYS A 36 -0.65 -8.80 -27.31
N HIS A 37 -0.44 -10.02 -27.81
CA HIS A 37 -1.22 -10.56 -28.92
C HIS A 37 -2.68 -10.87 -28.58
N LYS A 38 -2.99 -11.11 -27.33
CA LYS A 38 -4.37 -11.37 -26.87
C LYS A 38 -5.19 -10.09 -26.69
N VAL A 39 -4.58 -8.99 -26.22
CA VAL A 39 -5.29 -7.78 -25.77
C VAL A 39 -5.13 -6.60 -26.71
N VAL A 40 -4.22 -6.65 -27.67
CA VAL A 40 -3.95 -5.56 -28.62
C VAL A 40 -4.25 -6.03 -30.03
N GLU A 41 -4.91 -5.20 -30.80
CA GLU A 41 -5.02 -5.27 -32.27
C GLU A 41 -4.40 -4.01 -32.88
N TYR A 42 -3.98 -4.13 -34.12
CA TYR A 42 -3.52 -2.99 -34.91
C TYR A 42 -4.54 -2.75 -36.01
N ASP A 43 -4.85 -1.51 -36.30
CA ASP A 43 -5.64 -1.15 -37.46
C ASP A 43 -4.82 -1.15 -38.77
N ASP A 44 -5.46 -0.83 -39.88
CA ASP A 44 -4.84 -0.83 -41.20
C ASP A 44 -3.70 0.22 -41.32
N ASP A 45 -3.71 1.24 -40.49
CA ASP A 45 -2.70 2.31 -40.43
C ASP A 45 -1.57 1.95 -39.46
N GLY A 46 -1.68 0.81 -38.76
CA GLY A 46 -0.69 0.34 -37.77
C GLY A 46 -0.85 0.95 -36.38
N ASP A 47 -1.92 1.69 -36.14
CA ASP A 47 -2.23 2.25 -34.82
C ASP A 47 -2.82 1.19 -33.88
N VAL A 48 -2.56 1.36 -32.58
CA VAL A 48 -3.02 0.42 -31.56
C VAL A 48 -4.53 0.54 -31.35
N LYS A 49 -5.23 -0.59 -31.59
CA LYS A 49 -6.66 -0.74 -31.30
C LYS A 49 -6.86 -1.68 -30.10
N PRO A 50 -7.01 -1.14 -28.87
CA PRO A 50 -7.16 -1.98 -27.70
C PRO A 50 -8.48 -2.75 -27.74
N LYS A 51 -8.44 -4.03 -27.40
CA LYS A 51 -9.63 -4.85 -27.22
C LYS A 51 -10.34 -4.47 -25.92
N ILE A 52 -11.64 -4.71 -25.89
CA ILE A 52 -12.47 -4.43 -24.71
C ILE A 52 -12.54 -5.67 -23.84
N ALA A 53 -12.11 -5.55 -22.58
CA ALA A 53 -12.34 -6.58 -21.58
C ALA A 53 -13.76 -6.46 -21.01
N ILE A 54 -14.39 -7.61 -20.75
CA ILE A 54 -15.75 -7.69 -20.22
C ILE A 54 -15.77 -8.33 -18.83
N ILE A 55 -16.72 -7.90 -18.01
CA ILE A 55 -17.03 -8.54 -16.72
C ILE A 55 -18.37 -9.28 -16.90
N PRO A 56 -18.39 -10.63 -16.91
CA PRO A 56 -19.61 -11.42 -17.05
C PRO A 56 -20.60 -11.14 -15.92
N ALA A 57 -21.88 -11.45 -16.14
CA ALA A 57 -22.96 -11.17 -15.19
C ALA A 57 -22.72 -11.80 -13.80
N GLU A 58 -22.13 -12.99 -13.74
CA GLU A 58 -21.77 -13.66 -12.48
C GLU A 58 -20.67 -12.94 -11.71
N SER A 59 -19.61 -12.49 -12.43
CA SER A 59 -18.49 -11.73 -11.84
C SER A 59 -18.91 -10.31 -11.49
N LYS A 60 -19.86 -9.74 -12.24
CA LYS A 60 -20.38 -8.38 -12.05
C LYS A 60 -21.04 -8.19 -10.68
N LYS A 61 -21.63 -9.24 -10.10
CA LYS A 61 -22.21 -9.19 -8.76
C LYS A 61 -21.15 -8.84 -7.69
N GLU A 62 -19.99 -9.48 -7.76
CA GLU A 62 -18.88 -9.18 -6.85
C GLU A 62 -18.29 -7.77 -7.09
N TRP A 63 -18.17 -7.38 -8.34
CA TRP A 63 -17.80 -6.01 -8.68
C TRP A 63 -18.72 -4.98 -8.03
N ILE A 64 -20.03 -5.13 -8.17
CA ILE A 64 -21.03 -4.23 -7.59
C ILE A 64 -20.93 -4.23 -6.07
N ARG A 65 -20.76 -5.41 -5.43
CA ARG A 65 -20.60 -5.51 -3.98
C ARG A 65 -19.42 -4.69 -3.48
N VAL A 66 -18.23 -4.86 -4.09
CA VAL A 66 -17.02 -4.13 -3.67
C VAL A 66 -17.15 -2.63 -3.95
N PHE A 67 -17.71 -2.27 -5.10
CA PHE A 67 -17.93 -0.87 -5.44
C PHE A 67 -18.87 -0.17 -4.43
N ASN A 68 -19.95 -0.84 -4.04
CA ASN A 68 -20.89 -0.31 -3.05
C ASN A 68 -20.27 -0.24 -1.66
N GLU A 69 -19.52 -1.26 -1.21
CA GLU A 69 -18.77 -1.23 0.05
C GLU A 69 -17.87 0.01 0.13
N TYR A 70 -17.12 0.31 -0.93
CA TYR A 70 -16.26 1.51 -0.95
C TYR A 70 -17.06 2.81 -1.02
N THR A 71 -18.25 2.79 -1.62
CA THR A 71 -19.15 3.94 -1.65
C THR A 71 -19.74 4.21 -0.27
N ASP A 72 -20.14 3.18 0.44
CA ASP A 72 -20.69 3.28 1.81
C ASP A 72 -19.65 3.83 2.77
N ILE A 73 -18.40 3.33 2.71
CA ILE A 73 -17.29 3.87 3.50
C ILE A 73 -17.02 5.34 3.14
N GLN A 74 -17.05 5.69 1.86
CA GLN A 74 -16.84 7.08 1.41
C GLN A 74 -17.90 8.04 1.94
N ASN A 75 -19.15 7.57 2.06
CA ASN A 75 -20.29 8.35 2.53
C ASN A 75 -20.48 8.29 4.05
N SER A 76 -19.70 7.46 4.75
CA SER A 76 -19.77 7.35 6.22
C SER A 76 -19.25 8.60 6.90
N ASP A 77 -19.92 9.06 7.94
CA ASP A 77 -19.46 10.18 8.78
C ASP A 77 -18.30 9.75 9.72
N GLU A 78 -18.10 8.46 9.90
CA GLU A 78 -17.05 7.91 10.77
C GLU A 78 -15.65 7.95 10.10
N GLU A 79 -15.59 8.03 8.77
CA GLU A 79 -14.31 7.99 8.05
C GLU A 79 -13.79 9.42 7.80
N ASN A 80 -12.46 9.57 7.89
CA ASN A 80 -11.81 10.87 7.71
C ASN A 80 -11.71 11.29 6.23
N GLU A 81 -11.56 12.59 5.97
CA GLU A 81 -11.52 13.20 4.64
C GLU A 81 -10.40 12.64 3.75
N TYR A 82 -9.26 12.26 4.34
CA TYR A 82 -8.16 11.65 3.60
C TYR A 82 -8.59 10.30 2.98
N MET A 83 -9.26 9.45 3.77
CA MET A 83 -9.76 8.18 3.29
C MET A 83 -10.88 8.36 2.27
N LYS A 84 -11.81 9.29 2.52
CA LYS A 84 -12.87 9.63 1.57
C LYS A 84 -12.31 10.07 0.22
N SER A 85 -11.21 10.83 0.19
CA SER A 85 -10.55 11.26 -1.05
C SER A 85 -9.82 10.15 -1.79
N MET A 86 -9.37 9.09 -1.08
CA MET A 86 -8.62 7.99 -1.65
C MET A 86 -9.52 6.92 -2.28
N LEU A 87 -10.70 6.67 -1.71
CA LEU A 87 -11.61 5.62 -2.15
C LEU A 87 -12.05 5.72 -3.62
N PRO A 88 -12.33 6.91 -4.19
CA PRO A 88 -12.63 7.04 -5.63
C PRO A 88 -11.51 6.51 -6.53
N LYS A 89 -10.25 6.74 -6.13
CA LYS A 89 -9.08 6.20 -6.86
C LYS A 89 -9.03 4.68 -6.77
N GLN A 90 -9.31 4.13 -5.58
CA GLN A 90 -9.35 2.68 -5.40
C GLN A 90 -10.49 2.03 -6.22
N LYS A 91 -11.66 2.66 -6.32
CA LYS A 91 -12.74 2.21 -7.21
C LYS A 91 -12.30 2.16 -8.67
N SER A 92 -11.48 3.11 -9.13
CA SER A 92 -10.96 3.12 -10.50
C SER A 92 -9.80 2.14 -10.72
N TYR A 93 -9.03 1.81 -9.70
CA TYR A 93 -7.94 0.83 -9.79
C TYR A 93 -8.41 -0.61 -9.71
N LEU A 94 -9.52 -0.87 -9.02
CA LEU A 94 -10.07 -2.22 -8.87
C LEU A 94 -10.25 -2.96 -10.21
N PRO A 95 -10.88 -2.40 -11.26
CA PRO A 95 -10.99 -3.08 -12.56
C PRO A 95 -9.63 -3.29 -13.23
N ARG A 96 -8.70 -2.37 -13.07
CA ARG A 96 -7.35 -2.48 -13.63
C ARG A 96 -6.58 -3.62 -12.97
N PHE A 97 -6.68 -3.74 -11.65
CA PHE A 97 -6.09 -4.87 -10.92
C PHE A 97 -6.75 -6.19 -11.31
N ALA A 98 -8.10 -6.21 -11.42
CA ALA A 98 -8.83 -7.40 -11.81
C ALA A 98 -8.42 -7.85 -13.23
N LEU A 99 -8.29 -6.93 -14.19
CA LEU A 99 -7.83 -7.23 -15.53
C LEU A 99 -6.40 -7.77 -15.54
N LEU A 100 -5.48 -7.11 -14.84
CA LEU A 100 -4.08 -7.55 -14.77
C LEU A 100 -3.97 -8.95 -14.17
N ILE A 101 -4.66 -9.21 -13.05
CA ILE A 101 -4.66 -10.52 -12.40
C ILE A 101 -5.29 -11.58 -13.33
N ASN A 102 -6.37 -11.22 -14.04
CA ASN A 102 -7.01 -12.12 -15.01
C ASN A 102 -6.07 -12.48 -16.17
N CYS A 103 -5.31 -11.50 -16.68
CA CYS A 103 -4.28 -11.74 -17.68
C CYS A 103 -3.18 -12.69 -17.17
N PHE A 104 -2.69 -12.50 -15.93
CA PHE A 104 -1.73 -13.41 -15.31
C PHE A 104 -2.31 -14.81 -15.15
N ASN A 105 -3.53 -14.94 -14.63
CA ASN A 105 -4.18 -16.23 -14.47
C ASN A 105 -4.37 -16.94 -15.82
N SER A 106 -4.77 -16.20 -16.87
CA SER A 106 -4.89 -16.75 -18.22
C SER A 106 -3.56 -17.19 -18.83
N PHE A 107 -2.47 -16.50 -18.50
CA PHE A 107 -1.12 -16.87 -18.97
C PHE A 107 -0.62 -18.16 -18.31
N PHE A 108 -0.86 -18.34 -17.00
CA PHE A 108 -0.45 -19.52 -16.26
C PHE A 108 -1.47 -20.67 -16.30
N ASP A 109 -2.61 -20.48 -16.98
CA ASP A 109 -3.61 -21.54 -17.15
C ASP A 109 -3.14 -22.59 -18.16
N VAL A 110 -2.63 -23.71 -17.63
CA VAL A 110 -2.10 -24.82 -18.45
C VAL A 110 -3.16 -25.43 -19.37
N ASP A 111 -4.43 -25.40 -18.94
CA ASP A 111 -5.56 -25.94 -19.70
C ASP A 111 -6.10 -24.97 -20.76
N CYS A 112 -5.58 -23.74 -20.80
CA CYS A 112 -5.99 -22.66 -21.71
C CYS A 112 -7.52 -22.37 -21.71
N LYS A 113 -8.17 -22.57 -20.55
CA LYS A 113 -9.61 -22.36 -20.36
C LYS A 113 -9.97 -20.91 -20.03
N LEU A 114 -9.00 -20.15 -19.50
CA LEU A 114 -9.21 -18.79 -19.11
C LEU A 114 -8.94 -17.80 -20.24
N ASP A 115 -9.94 -16.99 -20.57
CA ASP A 115 -9.79 -15.88 -21.49
C ASP A 115 -9.27 -14.63 -20.76
N ALA A 116 -8.19 -14.04 -21.31
CA ALA A 116 -7.55 -12.86 -20.72
C ALA A 116 -8.47 -11.64 -20.65
N LEU A 117 -9.45 -11.53 -21.55
CA LEU A 117 -10.38 -10.39 -21.65
C LEU A 117 -11.73 -10.64 -20.96
N THR A 118 -11.99 -11.85 -20.49
CA THR A 118 -13.21 -12.19 -19.73
C THR A 118 -12.85 -12.27 -18.24
N ILE A 119 -13.06 -11.18 -17.50
CA ILE A 119 -12.65 -11.05 -16.11
C ILE A 119 -13.51 -11.95 -15.21
N ASN A 120 -12.91 -13.00 -14.66
CA ASN A 120 -13.60 -13.94 -13.80
C ASN A 120 -13.77 -13.41 -12.35
N LYS A 121 -14.60 -14.09 -11.57
CA LYS A 121 -14.92 -13.74 -10.18
C LYS A 121 -13.66 -13.75 -9.28
N GLU A 122 -12.80 -14.74 -9.43
CA GLU A 122 -11.59 -14.92 -8.63
C GLU A 122 -10.62 -13.75 -8.83
N SER A 123 -10.52 -13.25 -10.04
CA SER A 123 -9.70 -12.07 -10.36
C SER A 123 -10.23 -10.81 -9.68
N ILE A 124 -11.55 -10.63 -9.59
CA ILE A 124 -12.15 -9.50 -8.84
C ILE A 124 -11.89 -9.62 -7.35
N LEU A 125 -12.06 -10.81 -6.75
CA LEU A 125 -11.81 -11.05 -5.34
C LEU A 125 -10.32 -10.84 -4.98
N SER A 126 -9.42 -11.22 -5.88
CA SER A 126 -7.98 -10.99 -5.70
C SER A 126 -7.62 -9.51 -5.84
N ALA A 127 -8.26 -8.78 -6.76
CA ALA A 127 -8.13 -7.34 -6.89
C ALA A 127 -8.66 -6.59 -5.67
N GLU A 128 -9.75 -7.05 -5.06
CA GLU A 128 -10.27 -6.52 -3.79
C GLU A 128 -9.22 -6.66 -2.66
N LYS A 129 -8.61 -7.84 -2.52
CA LYS A 129 -7.55 -8.06 -1.51
C LYS A 129 -6.37 -7.10 -1.72
N LEU A 130 -5.93 -6.94 -2.96
CA LEU A 130 -4.85 -6.02 -3.31
C LEU A 130 -5.22 -4.56 -3.03
N SER A 131 -6.44 -4.15 -3.37
CA SER A 131 -6.96 -2.81 -3.07
C SER A 131 -7.03 -2.56 -1.55
N LYS A 132 -7.55 -3.51 -0.77
CA LYS A 132 -7.59 -3.44 0.70
C LYS A 132 -6.19 -3.33 1.32
N TYR A 133 -5.20 -4.02 0.74
CA TYR A 133 -3.80 -3.86 1.15
C TYR A 133 -3.30 -2.42 0.95
N PHE A 134 -3.54 -1.81 -0.22
CA PHE A 134 -3.13 -0.42 -0.47
C PHE A 134 -3.87 0.58 0.44
N ILE A 135 -5.15 0.35 0.72
CA ILE A 135 -5.92 1.14 1.69
C ILE A 135 -5.28 1.06 3.08
N ALA A 136 -4.94 -0.15 3.54
CA ALA A 136 -4.30 -0.34 4.84
C ALA A 136 -2.91 0.34 4.91
N MET A 137 -2.12 0.26 3.82
CA MET A 137 -0.83 0.96 3.75
C MET A 137 -0.98 2.48 3.77
N ALA A 138 -1.96 3.03 3.06
CA ALA A 138 -2.25 4.45 3.07
C ALA A 138 -2.68 4.94 4.47
N LYS A 139 -3.49 4.16 5.19
CA LYS A 139 -3.85 4.45 6.59
C LYS A 139 -2.61 4.53 7.48
N LYS A 140 -1.69 3.56 7.38
CA LYS A 140 -0.42 3.56 8.14
C LYS A 140 0.43 4.80 7.84
N ILE A 141 0.60 5.16 6.57
CA ILE A 141 1.37 6.34 6.16
C ILE A 141 0.75 7.61 6.76
N LYS A 142 -0.58 7.73 6.72
CA LYS A 142 -1.29 8.90 7.26
C LYS A 142 -1.11 9.03 8.76
N VAL A 143 -1.27 7.95 9.51
CA VAL A 143 -1.06 7.94 10.97
C VAL A 143 0.35 8.41 11.28
N ASN A 144 1.38 7.80 10.67
CA ASN A 144 2.77 8.19 10.89
C ASN A 144 3.03 9.67 10.54
N SER A 145 2.41 10.18 9.45
CA SER A 145 2.58 11.58 9.06
C SER A 145 1.94 12.58 10.03
N ILE A 146 0.84 12.21 10.67
CA ILE A 146 0.19 13.04 11.71
C ILE A 146 1.08 13.08 12.94
N GLU A 147 1.53 11.93 13.43
CA GLU A 147 2.43 11.86 14.59
C GLU A 147 3.69 12.70 14.37
N THR A 148 4.34 12.57 13.20
CA THR A 148 5.54 13.37 12.86
C THR A 148 5.25 14.87 12.84
N ASN A 149 4.10 15.29 12.32
CA ASN A 149 3.73 16.72 12.30
C ASN A 149 3.42 17.26 13.68
N GLU A 150 2.74 16.49 14.53
CA GLU A 150 2.48 16.86 15.92
C GLU A 150 3.78 17.04 16.70
N ILE A 151 4.72 16.09 16.56
CA ILE A 151 6.05 16.17 17.16
C ILE A 151 6.77 17.44 16.72
N LYS A 152 6.82 17.73 15.41
CA LYS A 152 7.46 18.94 14.88
C LYS A 152 6.80 20.23 15.36
N THR A 153 5.48 20.24 15.49
CA THR A 153 4.73 21.40 15.98
C THR A 153 5.06 21.69 17.44
N ILE A 154 5.07 20.65 18.29
CA ILE A 154 5.41 20.78 19.73
C ILE A 154 6.86 21.23 19.90
N ILE A 155 7.80 20.64 19.14
CA ILE A 155 9.22 21.05 19.16
C ILE A 155 9.37 22.50 18.70
N GLY A 156 8.69 22.88 17.60
CA GLY A 156 8.73 24.24 17.06
C GLY A 156 8.22 25.29 18.04
N ALA A 157 7.14 25.00 18.75
CA ALA A 157 6.57 25.88 19.77
C ALA A 157 7.49 26.04 21.01
N ASN A 158 8.38 25.07 21.24
CA ASN A 158 9.23 24.97 22.41
C ASN A 158 10.71 25.26 22.15
N LYS A 159 11.06 25.97 21.07
CA LYS A 159 12.45 26.25 20.67
C LYS A 159 13.36 26.81 21.76
N ASN A 160 12.79 27.54 22.71
CA ASN A 160 13.54 28.15 23.81
C ASN A 160 13.69 27.25 25.04
N LYS A 161 13.12 26.05 25.00
CA LYS A 161 13.20 25.08 26.10
C LYS A 161 14.36 24.09 25.87
N SER A 162 14.92 23.57 26.94
CA SER A 162 15.90 22.49 26.81
C SER A 162 15.32 21.24 26.15
N THR A 163 16.15 20.43 25.51
CA THR A 163 15.74 19.18 24.85
C THR A 163 14.97 18.24 25.78
N LYS A 164 15.34 18.24 27.08
CA LYS A 164 14.65 17.45 28.09
C LYS A 164 13.24 17.97 28.36
N GLU A 165 13.05 19.28 28.46
CA GLU A 165 11.74 19.90 28.66
C GLU A 165 10.83 19.69 27.45
N GLN A 166 11.37 19.83 26.23
CA GLN A 166 10.67 19.51 25.01
C GLN A 166 10.19 18.04 24.99
N PHE A 167 11.07 17.10 25.39
CA PHE A 167 10.71 15.69 25.51
C PHE A 167 9.59 15.47 26.54
N ILE A 168 9.67 16.09 27.71
CA ILE A 168 8.66 15.93 28.77
C ILE A 168 7.27 16.38 28.27
N GLU A 169 7.20 17.45 27.51
CA GLU A 169 5.92 17.94 26.94
C GLU A 169 5.38 17.00 25.87
N LEU A 170 6.23 16.51 24.97
CA LEU A 170 5.87 15.49 24.00
C LEU A 170 5.33 14.22 24.68
N TYR A 171 6.02 13.74 25.70
CA TYR A 171 5.65 12.52 26.42
C TYR A 171 4.36 12.67 27.23
N LYS A 172 4.09 13.86 27.77
CA LYS A 172 2.80 14.18 28.43
C LYS A 172 1.64 14.23 27.45
N ALA A 173 1.88 14.75 26.25
CA ALA A 173 0.84 14.83 25.20
C ALA A 173 0.51 13.44 24.64
N ASN A 174 1.51 12.58 24.44
CA ASN A 174 1.32 11.22 23.95
C ASN A 174 2.40 10.27 24.53
N PRO A 175 2.08 9.48 25.56
CA PRO A 175 3.04 8.53 26.16
C PRO A 175 3.50 7.38 25.23
N ASN A 176 2.72 7.12 24.17
CA ASN A 176 2.98 6.04 23.19
C ASN A 176 3.78 6.48 21.97
N LEU A 177 4.38 7.68 21.99
CA LEU A 177 5.21 8.21 20.90
C LEU A 177 6.33 7.24 20.50
N ASN A 178 6.61 7.20 19.20
CA ASN A 178 7.74 6.49 18.65
C ASN A 178 9.06 7.11 19.12
N LYS A 179 9.71 6.47 20.10
CA LYS A 179 10.93 6.98 20.75
C LYS A 179 12.10 7.22 19.79
N LYS A 180 12.18 6.44 18.69
CA LYS A 180 13.19 6.61 17.66
C LYS A 180 12.95 7.92 16.88
N GLU A 181 11.72 8.16 16.46
CA GLU A 181 11.33 9.37 15.74
C GLU A 181 11.51 10.63 16.60
N VAL A 182 11.16 10.56 17.87
CA VAL A 182 11.40 11.65 18.84
C VAL A 182 12.90 11.92 18.99
N SER A 183 13.74 10.89 19.04
CA SER A 183 15.19 11.06 19.12
C SER A 183 15.76 11.78 17.90
N GLU A 184 15.31 11.41 16.71
CA GLU A 184 15.71 12.04 15.45
C GLU A 184 15.25 13.51 15.37
N ASN A 185 14.01 13.81 15.74
CA ASN A 185 13.47 15.18 15.71
C ASN A 185 14.09 16.11 16.76
N LEU A 186 14.46 15.58 17.95
CA LEU A 186 15.13 16.34 18.99
C LEU A 186 16.66 16.40 18.83
N GLY A 187 17.23 15.66 17.86
CA GLY A 187 18.68 15.62 17.64
C GLY A 187 19.46 14.96 18.77
N VAL A 188 18.88 14.02 19.51
CA VAL A 188 19.51 13.30 20.61
C VAL A 188 19.53 11.80 20.39
N SER A 189 20.43 11.08 21.09
CA SER A 189 20.48 9.63 20.96
C SER A 189 19.22 8.98 21.57
N ILE A 190 18.79 7.86 21.01
CA ILE A 190 17.67 7.08 21.54
C ILE A 190 17.89 6.65 23.01
N ARG A 191 19.16 6.43 23.39
CA ARG A 191 19.53 6.14 24.77
C ARG A 191 19.20 7.30 25.73
N MET A 192 19.32 8.54 25.27
CA MET A 192 18.94 9.71 26.03
C MET A 192 17.43 9.79 26.22
N ILE A 193 16.66 9.44 25.20
CA ILE A 193 15.19 9.37 25.29
C ILE A 193 14.76 8.35 26.36
N TYR A 194 15.31 7.15 26.35
CA TYR A 194 15.03 6.16 27.41
C TYR A 194 15.42 6.62 28.80
N LYS A 195 16.51 7.38 28.92
CA LYS A 195 16.89 7.99 30.21
C LYS A 195 15.83 8.97 30.69
N TYR A 196 15.31 9.82 29.80
CA TYR A 196 14.25 10.78 30.14
C TYR A 196 12.94 10.08 30.54
N VAL A 197 12.53 9.00 29.85
CA VAL A 197 11.38 8.18 30.23
C VAL A 197 11.55 7.65 31.67
N ASN A 198 12.68 7.01 31.95
CA ASN A 198 12.95 6.45 33.27
C ASN A 198 13.00 7.50 34.41
N GLU A 199 13.37 8.75 34.08
CA GLU A 199 13.36 9.85 35.06
C GLU A 199 11.94 10.38 35.32
N ILE A 200 11.05 10.29 34.32
CA ILE A 200 9.63 10.69 34.48
C ILE A 200 8.89 9.61 35.28
N ASP A 201 9.07 8.35 34.92
CA ASP A 201 8.38 7.22 35.56
C ASP A 201 8.78 7.03 37.04
N LYS A 202 9.96 7.49 37.42
CA LYS A 202 10.40 7.49 38.83
C LYS A 202 9.83 8.65 39.68
N LYS A 203 9.26 9.66 39.02
CA LYS A 203 8.70 10.85 39.71
C LYS A 203 7.18 10.77 39.88
N ASN A 204 6.55 9.83 39.22
CA ASN A 204 5.13 9.49 39.35
C ASN A 204 4.98 8.26 40.27
#